data_a5e0746fe38c3954930d0623fa7f4d53
#
_entry.id   a5e0746fe38c3954930d0623fa7f4d53
#
_cell.length_a   1.000
_cell.length_b   1.000
_cell.length_c   1.000
_cell.angle_alpha   90.00
_cell.angle_beta   90.00
_cell.angle_gamma   90.00
#
_symmetry.space_group_name_H-M   'P 1'
#
loop_
_entity.id
_entity.type
_entity.pdbx_description
1 polymer ?
#
loop_
_entity_poly.entity_id
_entity_poly.type
_entity_poly.pdbx_seq_one_letter_code
_entity_poly.pdbx_strand_id
1 'polypeptide(L)'
;THGNYVYLFERDCSIQRRHQKVVEEAPCPVMTPVLRQQMGEAAVDAAKACAYVGAGTVEFLLDASGAFYFLEMNTRLQVEHPVTELITGLDLVEWQLRIANGEHLPLQQHELTLNGHAIEVRLYAEDPRQDFLPQTGQVLRWQPATSPNVRIDHGMLATDEVSPFYDPMVAKVIAYGKTREDAIRLLARAVDDCVLLGVNSNKQFLVNLLRHPIVVAGDTNTAFIQQHFQNDSSLHKQVLSLETLAIAAALFSQRKGTVAWQTGLGVSLPLKLKYDDQQIQLQLSSVNNTFTVELCDQSVCIEVLERMPEQLVYLIDGVRRRVQYVLNDDQLYLDQNNGNVAIRNVTYAAPEAADVAGDGKIRAPMDGTVVNILVNKGDQVIKGQTLLVLEAMKIQQQIKSDVDGIVDDVLGQQGQQVKKRQMLFTIQI
;
A
#
# COMPACT_ATOMS: atom_id res chain seq x y z
N THR A 1 -9.76 34.26 -9.91
CA THR A 1 -9.29 35.58 -9.46
C THR A 1 -9.83 36.69 -10.36
N HIS A 2 -9.98 37.93 -9.86
CA HIS A 2 -10.49 39.11 -10.61
C HIS A 2 -11.80 38.87 -11.38
N GLY A 3 -12.70 38.02 -10.88
CA GLY A 3 -13.94 37.63 -11.53
C GLY A 3 -13.81 36.64 -12.69
N ASN A 4 -12.57 36.17 -12.99
CA ASN A 4 -12.33 35.16 -14.02
C ASN A 4 -12.27 33.76 -13.38
N TYR A 5 -12.95 32.82 -14.04
CA TYR A 5 -13.02 31.41 -13.63
C TYR A 5 -12.82 30.54 -14.85
N VAL A 6 -12.03 29.49 -14.69
CA VAL A 6 -11.79 28.45 -15.70
C VAL A 6 -11.93 27.08 -15.05
N TYR A 7 -12.35 26.07 -15.81
CA TYR A 7 -12.28 24.68 -15.39
C TYR A 7 -11.17 23.97 -16.15
N LEU A 8 -10.42 23.10 -15.45
CA LEU A 8 -9.27 22.39 -15.98
C LEU A 8 -9.61 20.93 -16.29
N PHE A 9 -10.74 20.76 -16.97
CA PHE A 9 -11.32 19.47 -17.33
C PHE A 9 -11.75 18.65 -16.10
N GLU A 10 -11.83 17.33 -16.27
CA GLU A 10 -12.29 16.43 -15.22
C GLU A 10 -11.26 15.36 -14.86
N ARG A 11 -11.48 14.75 -13.70
CA ARG A 11 -10.84 13.54 -13.23
C ARG A 11 -11.90 12.50 -12.88
N ASP A 12 -11.60 11.22 -13.11
CA ASP A 12 -12.35 10.11 -12.56
C ASP A 12 -11.67 9.60 -11.29
N CYS A 13 -12.45 9.51 -10.21
CA CYS A 13 -12.01 8.98 -8.92
C CYS A 13 -12.97 7.87 -8.46
N SER A 14 -13.56 7.11 -9.36
CA SER A 14 -14.57 6.09 -9.06
C SER A 14 -13.99 4.90 -8.31
N ILE A 15 -12.71 4.56 -8.53
CA ILE A 15 -12.08 3.45 -7.84
C ILE A 15 -11.71 3.86 -6.41
N GLN A 16 -12.55 3.48 -5.47
CA GLN A 16 -12.48 3.87 -4.07
C GLN A 16 -12.58 2.65 -3.15
N ARG A 17 -11.99 2.79 -1.97
CA ARG A 17 -12.16 1.86 -0.85
C ARG A 17 -12.60 2.62 0.39
N ARG A 18 -13.79 2.34 0.92
CA ARG A 18 -14.34 3.04 2.10
C ARG A 18 -14.29 4.57 1.97
N HIS A 19 -14.71 5.08 0.81
CA HIS A 19 -14.66 6.51 0.44
C HIS A 19 -13.24 7.12 0.33
N GLN A 20 -12.21 6.29 0.38
CA GLN A 20 -10.83 6.70 0.10
C GLN A 20 -10.51 6.43 -1.36
N LYS A 21 -10.12 7.44 -2.10
CA LYS A 21 -9.68 7.34 -3.48
C LYS A 21 -8.42 6.49 -3.56
N VAL A 22 -8.35 5.58 -4.52
CA VAL A 22 -7.24 4.62 -4.71
C VAL A 22 -6.59 4.83 -6.07
N VAL A 23 -7.40 5.04 -7.11
CA VAL A 23 -6.96 5.35 -8.47
C VAL A 23 -7.70 6.58 -8.95
N GLU A 24 -6.96 7.49 -9.53
CA GLU A 24 -7.47 8.71 -10.15
C GLU A 24 -6.94 8.82 -11.57
N GLU A 25 -7.81 9.16 -12.52
CA GLU A 25 -7.42 9.32 -13.92
C GLU A 25 -8.01 10.56 -14.58
N ALA A 26 -7.29 11.07 -15.55
CA ALA A 26 -7.71 12.18 -16.41
C ALA A 26 -7.24 11.94 -17.85
N PRO A 27 -8.11 12.15 -18.85
CA PRO A 27 -9.55 12.40 -18.72
C PRO A 27 -10.34 11.16 -18.30
N CYS A 28 -11.57 11.37 -17.82
CA CYS A 28 -12.49 10.29 -17.48
C CYS A 28 -12.89 9.50 -18.75
N PRO A 29 -12.83 8.14 -18.73
CA PRO A 29 -13.11 7.31 -19.91
C PRO A 29 -14.50 7.46 -20.50
N VAL A 30 -15.51 7.71 -19.65
CA VAL A 30 -16.91 7.84 -20.06
C VAL A 30 -17.32 9.27 -20.44
N MET A 31 -16.38 10.22 -20.38
CA MET A 31 -16.67 11.64 -20.57
C MET A 31 -16.81 12.00 -22.07
N THR A 32 -17.95 12.57 -22.43
CA THR A 32 -18.15 13.16 -23.77
C THR A 32 -17.83 14.66 -23.75
N PRO A 33 -17.52 15.29 -24.92
CA PRO A 33 -17.28 16.74 -24.97
C PRO A 33 -18.45 17.57 -24.44
N VAL A 34 -19.68 17.15 -24.70
CA VAL A 34 -20.91 17.86 -24.25
C VAL A 34 -21.04 17.74 -22.73
N LEU A 35 -20.90 16.55 -22.17
CA LEU A 35 -20.98 16.33 -20.73
C LEU A 35 -19.87 17.08 -19.99
N ARG A 36 -18.64 17.06 -20.52
CA ARG A 36 -17.50 17.82 -19.98
C ARG A 36 -17.78 19.30 -19.88
N GLN A 37 -18.36 19.88 -20.95
CA GLN A 37 -18.73 21.29 -20.96
C GLN A 37 -19.79 21.57 -19.88
N GLN A 38 -20.85 20.78 -19.84
CA GLN A 38 -21.95 20.98 -18.87
C GLN A 38 -21.46 20.90 -17.42
N MET A 39 -20.65 19.88 -17.08
CA MET A 39 -20.10 19.73 -15.75
C MET A 39 -19.09 20.84 -15.43
N GLY A 40 -18.26 21.23 -16.39
CA GLY A 40 -17.31 22.33 -16.24
C GLY A 40 -17.98 23.66 -15.98
N GLU A 41 -19.03 23.98 -16.74
CA GLU A 41 -19.83 25.19 -16.54
C GLU A 41 -20.56 25.20 -15.18
N ALA A 42 -21.13 24.06 -14.77
CA ALA A 42 -21.75 23.90 -13.45
C ALA A 42 -20.72 24.10 -12.30
N ALA A 43 -19.49 23.59 -12.45
CA ALA A 43 -18.42 23.81 -11.48
C ALA A 43 -18.00 25.30 -11.41
N VAL A 44 -17.90 25.97 -12.55
CA VAL A 44 -17.62 27.42 -12.62
C VAL A 44 -18.72 28.23 -11.97
N ASP A 45 -20.00 27.88 -12.20
CA ASP A 45 -21.13 28.59 -11.61
C ASP A 45 -21.20 28.38 -10.08
N ALA A 46 -20.88 27.18 -9.58
CA ALA A 46 -20.74 26.94 -8.14
C ALA A 46 -19.64 27.84 -7.52
N ALA A 47 -18.48 27.94 -8.18
CA ALA A 47 -17.38 28.78 -7.72
C ALA A 47 -17.72 30.29 -7.77
N LYS A 48 -18.45 30.76 -8.80
CA LYS A 48 -18.94 32.14 -8.90
C LYS A 48 -19.92 32.46 -7.78
N ALA A 49 -20.86 31.56 -7.50
CA ALA A 49 -21.91 31.77 -6.48
C ALA A 49 -21.31 32.03 -5.08
N CYS A 50 -20.17 31.49 -4.77
CA CYS A 50 -19.46 31.73 -3.49
C CYS A 50 -18.28 32.69 -3.61
N ALA A 51 -18.08 33.35 -4.77
CA ALA A 51 -16.96 34.24 -5.04
C ALA A 51 -15.58 33.59 -4.72
N TYR A 52 -15.45 32.31 -5.04
CA TYR A 52 -14.26 31.51 -4.69
C TYR A 52 -13.01 32.03 -5.42
N VAL A 53 -11.88 32.06 -4.71
CA VAL A 53 -10.58 32.44 -5.26
C VAL A 53 -9.56 31.36 -4.95
N GLY A 54 -8.82 30.93 -5.96
CA GLY A 54 -7.81 29.88 -5.83
C GLY A 54 -8.20 28.58 -6.54
N ALA A 55 -7.40 27.53 -6.33
CA ALA A 55 -7.67 26.20 -6.86
C ALA A 55 -8.73 25.48 -6.00
N GLY A 56 -9.76 24.95 -6.64
CA GLY A 56 -10.80 24.16 -6.00
C GLY A 56 -11.25 23.02 -6.90
N THR A 57 -11.97 22.07 -6.33
CA THR A 57 -12.56 20.95 -7.08
C THR A 57 -14.01 20.80 -6.68
N VAL A 58 -14.88 20.75 -7.68
CA VAL A 58 -16.30 20.38 -7.50
C VAL A 58 -16.42 18.90 -7.82
N GLU A 59 -16.91 18.12 -6.87
CA GLU A 59 -17.16 16.69 -7.04
C GLU A 59 -18.61 16.44 -7.41
N PHE A 60 -18.81 15.55 -8.38
CA PHE A 60 -20.11 15.14 -8.88
C PHE A 60 -20.24 13.62 -8.85
N LEU A 61 -21.45 13.14 -8.66
CA LEU A 61 -21.85 11.77 -8.96
C LEU A 61 -22.41 11.73 -10.38
N LEU A 62 -21.87 10.87 -11.22
CA LEU A 62 -22.34 10.64 -12.59
C LEU A 62 -23.05 9.28 -12.63
N ASP A 63 -24.30 9.26 -13.10
CA ASP A 63 -25.04 8.01 -13.31
C ASP A 63 -24.89 7.43 -14.71
N ALA A 64 -25.37 6.21 -14.91
CA ALA A 64 -25.29 5.52 -16.20
C ALA A 64 -26.10 6.19 -17.33
N SER A 65 -27.03 7.10 -17.01
CA SER A 65 -27.80 7.86 -18.00
C SER A 65 -27.05 9.09 -18.49
N GLY A 66 -25.94 9.45 -17.83
CA GLY A 66 -25.21 10.70 -18.07
C GLY A 66 -25.73 11.88 -17.26
N ALA A 67 -26.68 11.67 -16.34
CA ALA A 67 -27.08 12.68 -15.38
C ALA A 67 -26.05 12.82 -14.28
N PHE A 68 -25.70 14.04 -13.88
CA PHE A 68 -24.73 14.29 -12.84
C PHE A 68 -25.32 15.11 -11.69
N TYR A 69 -24.84 14.85 -10.49
CA TYR A 69 -25.37 15.43 -9.26
C TYR A 69 -24.22 16.00 -8.44
N PHE A 70 -24.38 17.23 -7.96
CA PHE A 70 -23.40 17.88 -7.09
C PHE A 70 -23.26 17.10 -5.78
N LEU A 71 -22.03 16.80 -5.39
CA LEU A 71 -21.72 16.16 -4.12
C LEU A 71 -21.14 17.17 -3.13
N GLU A 72 -19.98 17.75 -3.45
CA GLU A 72 -19.29 18.71 -2.60
C GLU A 72 -18.33 19.61 -3.40
N MET A 73 -17.84 20.67 -2.75
CA MET A 73 -16.73 21.47 -3.25
C MET A 73 -15.56 21.43 -2.28
N ASN A 74 -14.43 20.93 -2.75
CA ASN A 74 -13.17 20.96 -2.01
C ASN A 74 -12.42 22.26 -2.30
N THR A 75 -12.38 23.14 -1.30
CA THR A 75 -11.78 24.48 -1.40
C THR A 75 -10.26 24.47 -1.15
N ARG A 76 -9.57 23.57 -1.81
CA ARG A 76 -8.13 23.35 -1.70
C ARG A 76 -7.61 22.61 -2.93
N LEU A 77 -6.29 22.62 -3.11
CA LEU A 77 -5.65 21.70 -4.03
C LEU A 77 -5.84 20.25 -3.53
N GLN A 78 -6.18 19.34 -4.42
CA GLN A 78 -6.38 17.93 -4.09
C GLN A 78 -5.10 17.11 -4.31
N VAL A 79 -5.03 15.92 -3.69
CA VAL A 79 -3.90 14.99 -3.81
C VAL A 79 -3.66 14.63 -5.28
N GLU A 80 -4.74 14.40 -6.03
CA GLU A 80 -4.78 13.94 -7.41
C GLU A 80 -4.62 15.05 -8.48
N HIS A 81 -4.18 16.25 -8.09
CA HIS A 81 -3.93 17.34 -9.07
C HIS A 81 -2.89 16.98 -10.16
N PRO A 82 -1.90 16.09 -9.91
CA PRO A 82 -0.89 15.80 -10.93
C PRO A 82 -1.45 15.22 -12.22
N VAL A 83 -2.57 14.46 -12.19
CA VAL A 83 -3.16 13.94 -13.43
C VAL A 83 -3.71 15.08 -14.30
N THR A 84 -4.26 16.13 -13.68
CA THR A 84 -4.68 17.35 -14.39
C THR A 84 -3.47 18.10 -14.95
N GLU A 85 -2.40 18.26 -14.17
CA GLU A 85 -1.18 18.92 -14.62
C GLU A 85 -0.59 18.24 -15.85
N LEU A 86 -0.50 16.91 -15.84
CA LEU A 86 0.10 16.16 -16.94
C LEU A 86 -0.67 16.22 -18.24
N ILE A 87 -2.02 16.24 -18.19
CA ILE A 87 -2.84 16.32 -19.41
C ILE A 87 -3.00 17.76 -19.94
N THR A 88 -2.77 18.77 -19.09
CA THR A 88 -2.92 20.20 -19.47
C THR A 88 -1.58 20.88 -19.71
N GLY A 89 -0.48 20.33 -19.18
CA GLY A 89 0.85 20.97 -19.21
C GLY A 89 0.98 22.15 -18.25
N LEU A 90 0.10 22.25 -17.24
CA LEU A 90 0.07 23.35 -16.27
C LEU A 90 0.73 22.94 -14.95
N ASP A 91 1.27 23.90 -14.20
CA ASP A 91 1.68 23.76 -12.80
C ASP A 91 0.64 24.49 -11.92
N LEU A 92 -0.19 23.70 -11.22
CA LEU A 92 -1.28 24.25 -10.40
C LEU A 92 -0.78 24.90 -9.12
N VAL A 93 0.36 24.46 -8.61
CA VAL A 93 1.00 25.08 -7.43
C VAL A 93 1.57 26.45 -7.82
N GLU A 94 2.23 26.55 -8.95
CA GLU A 94 2.68 27.84 -9.48
C GLU A 94 1.48 28.78 -9.66
N TRP A 95 0.39 28.31 -10.25
CA TRP A 95 -0.82 29.13 -10.44
C TRP A 95 -1.41 29.61 -9.11
N GLN A 96 -1.42 28.78 -8.09
CA GLN A 96 -1.88 29.19 -6.76
C GLN A 96 -1.00 30.32 -6.19
N LEU A 97 0.34 30.24 -6.33
CA LEU A 97 1.24 31.28 -5.86
C LEU A 97 1.07 32.60 -6.64
N ARG A 98 0.92 32.52 -7.96
CA ARG A 98 0.67 33.69 -8.82
C ARG A 98 -0.64 34.38 -8.47
N ILE A 99 -1.72 33.61 -8.29
CA ILE A 99 -3.03 34.13 -7.90
C ILE A 99 -2.99 34.74 -6.49
N ALA A 100 -2.29 34.11 -5.55
CA ALA A 100 -2.11 34.67 -4.19
C ALA A 100 -1.31 35.99 -4.22
N ASN A 101 -0.39 36.13 -5.17
CA ASN A 101 0.34 37.39 -5.41
C ASN A 101 -0.50 38.49 -6.12
N GLY A 102 -1.78 38.20 -6.43
CA GLY A 102 -2.70 39.17 -7.05
C GLY A 102 -2.67 39.16 -8.58
N GLU A 103 -2.01 38.21 -9.22
CA GLU A 103 -1.95 38.11 -10.67
C GLU A 103 -3.29 37.64 -11.27
N HIS A 104 -3.51 37.94 -12.53
CA HIS A 104 -4.60 37.37 -13.31
C HIS A 104 -4.36 35.91 -13.64
N LEU A 105 -5.43 35.17 -13.99
CA LEU A 105 -5.28 33.81 -14.55
C LEU A 105 -4.42 33.89 -15.82
N PRO A 106 -3.41 33.00 -15.95
CA PRO A 106 -2.50 33.02 -17.09
C PRO A 106 -3.16 32.70 -18.43
N LEU A 107 -4.26 31.90 -18.40
CA LEU A 107 -4.96 31.43 -19.59
C LEU A 107 -6.47 31.61 -19.46
N GLN A 108 -7.11 31.79 -20.62
CA GLN A 108 -8.56 31.78 -20.79
C GLN A 108 -9.04 30.33 -21.04
N GLN A 109 -10.35 30.07 -20.86
CA GLN A 109 -10.93 28.74 -21.07
C GLN A 109 -10.66 28.16 -22.47
N HIS A 110 -10.69 28.97 -23.51
CA HIS A 110 -10.47 28.54 -24.89
C HIS A 110 -9.00 28.26 -25.26
N GLU A 111 -8.06 28.68 -24.41
CA GLU A 111 -6.62 28.45 -24.58
C GLU A 111 -6.17 27.14 -23.89
N LEU A 112 -7.03 26.56 -23.03
CA LEU A 112 -6.75 25.32 -22.33
C LEU A 112 -6.87 24.15 -23.30
N THR A 113 -5.85 23.28 -23.28
CA THR A 113 -5.82 22.06 -24.09
C THR A 113 -5.71 20.82 -23.23
N LEU A 114 -6.24 19.71 -23.74
CA LEU A 114 -6.16 18.40 -23.12
C LEU A 114 -5.37 17.48 -24.04
N ASN A 115 -4.27 16.90 -23.53
CA ASN A 115 -3.40 16.03 -24.30
C ASN A 115 -3.10 14.75 -23.54
N GLY A 116 -3.23 13.60 -24.22
CA GLY A 116 -2.92 12.29 -23.66
C GLY A 116 -3.82 11.87 -22.51
N HIS A 117 -3.29 11.01 -21.66
CA HIS A 117 -3.98 10.42 -20.52
C HIS A 117 -3.02 10.26 -19.35
N ALA A 118 -3.44 10.61 -18.15
CA ALA A 118 -2.65 10.45 -16.94
C ALA A 118 -3.44 9.68 -15.89
N ILE A 119 -2.76 8.77 -15.18
CA ILE A 119 -3.37 7.97 -14.12
C ILE A 119 -2.45 8.01 -12.91
N GLU A 120 -3.04 8.17 -11.74
CA GLU A 120 -2.39 8.21 -10.44
C GLU A 120 -2.88 7.07 -9.56
N VAL A 121 -2.01 6.54 -8.73
CA VAL A 121 -2.37 5.67 -7.60
C VAL A 121 -1.68 6.15 -6.34
N ARG A 122 -2.31 5.87 -5.20
CA ARG A 122 -1.78 6.20 -3.88
C ARG A 122 -1.14 4.96 -3.24
N LEU A 123 0.18 5.01 -3.05
CA LEU A 123 0.91 3.99 -2.32
C LEU A 123 0.83 4.27 -0.82
N TYR A 124 0.18 3.37 -0.09
CA TYR A 124 -0.01 3.45 1.35
C TYR A 124 0.79 2.38 2.10
N ALA A 125 1.28 2.72 3.28
CA ALA A 125 1.77 1.75 4.26
C ALA A 125 0.57 1.10 4.97
N GLU A 126 -0.04 0.11 4.32
CA GLU A 126 -1.22 -0.62 4.77
C GLU A 126 -1.05 -2.11 4.48
N ASP A 127 -1.65 -2.97 5.30
CA ASP A 127 -1.67 -4.41 5.02
C ASP A 127 -3.04 -4.83 4.43
N PRO A 128 -3.13 -5.06 3.12
CA PRO A 128 -4.38 -5.48 2.47
C PRO A 128 -4.93 -6.79 3.04
N ARG A 129 -4.08 -7.69 3.53
CA ARG A 129 -4.45 -8.99 4.12
C ARG A 129 -5.14 -8.86 5.49
N GLN A 130 -4.97 -7.70 6.13
CA GLN A 130 -5.58 -7.34 7.40
C GLN A 130 -6.57 -6.19 7.21
N ASP A 131 -7.37 -6.25 6.15
CA ASP A 131 -8.39 -5.24 5.85
C ASP A 131 -7.80 -3.82 5.74
N PHE A 132 -6.60 -3.72 5.13
CA PHE A 132 -5.85 -2.49 4.94
C PHE A 132 -5.52 -1.77 6.26
N LEU A 133 -5.17 -2.54 7.27
CA LEU A 133 -4.71 -1.99 8.53
C LEU A 133 -3.46 -1.13 8.29
N PRO A 134 -3.46 0.15 8.73
CA PRO A 134 -2.28 0.99 8.63
C PRO A 134 -1.07 0.36 9.30
N GLN A 135 0.07 0.49 8.67
CA GLN A 135 1.33 -0.02 9.18
C GLN A 135 2.22 1.12 9.63
N THR A 136 2.76 0.99 10.84
CA THR A 136 3.76 1.89 11.41
C THR A 136 5.10 1.19 11.47
N GLY A 137 6.17 1.94 11.52
CA GLY A 137 7.51 1.40 11.71
C GLY A 137 8.55 1.99 10.76
N GLN A 138 9.77 1.51 10.92
CA GLN A 138 10.92 2.00 10.17
C GLN A 138 10.87 1.52 8.72
N VAL A 139 11.03 2.43 7.79
CA VAL A 139 11.28 2.13 6.38
C VAL A 139 12.76 1.75 6.24
N LEU A 140 13.01 0.49 5.95
CA LEU A 140 14.36 -0.02 5.81
C LEU A 140 14.94 0.25 4.42
N ARG A 141 14.05 0.36 3.42
CA ARG A 141 14.41 0.73 2.06
C ARG A 141 13.23 1.37 1.36
N TRP A 142 13.49 2.52 0.77
CA TRP A 142 12.61 3.17 -0.17
C TRP A 142 13.38 3.48 -1.44
N GLN A 143 12.91 2.96 -2.57
CA GLN A 143 13.46 3.23 -3.89
C GLN A 143 12.30 3.43 -4.85
N PRO A 144 11.95 4.69 -5.19
CA PRO A 144 10.96 4.97 -6.20
C PRO A 144 11.43 4.50 -7.58
N ALA A 145 10.49 4.08 -8.41
CA ALA A 145 10.80 3.71 -9.80
C ALA A 145 11.28 4.93 -10.59
N THR A 146 12.20 4.69 -11.50
CA THR A 146 12.69 5.73 -12.43
C THR A 146 12.35 5.29 -13.85
N SER A 147 11.40 5.99 -14.49
CA SER A 147 10.98 5.69 -15.85
C SER A 147 10.56 6.97 -16.57
N PRO A 148 10.78 7.09 -17.89
CA PRO A 148 10.19 8.18 -18.66
C PRO A 148 8.67 8.21 -18.53
N ASN A 149 8.10 9.41 -18.45
CA ASN A 149 6.66 9.65 -18.31
C ASN A 149 6.03 9.09 -17.01
N VAL A 150 6.85 8.83 -15.99
CA VAL A 150 6.43 8.50 -14.64
C VAL A 150 6.91 9.60 -13.70
N ARG A 151 6.00 10.11 -12.88
CA ARG A 151 6.25 11.04 -11.79
C ARG A 151 5.91 10.35 -10.48
N ILE A 152 6.77 10.49 -9.48
CA ILE A 152 6.51 9.96 -8.14
C ILE A 152 6.69 11.10 -7.15
N ASP A 153 5.58 11.50 -6.52
CA ASP A 153 5.58 12.52 -5.48
C ASP A 153 5.62 11.83 -4.12
N HIS A 154 6.70 12.02 -3.38
CA HIS A 154 6.88 11.45 -2.04
C HIS A 154 7.68 12.41 -1.15
N GLY A 155 7.46 12.31 0.16
CA GLY A 155 8.25 13.02 1.17
C GLY A 155 9.13 12.11 2.02
N MET A 156 9.26 10.83 1.63
CA MET A 156 9.94 9.81 2.42
C MET A 156 11.38 9.62 1.97
N LEU A 157 12.28 9.47 2.94
CA LEU A 157 13.66 9.06 2.74
C LEU A 157 13.83 7.60 3.20
N ALA A 158 14.87 6.93 2.70
CA ALA A 158 15.31 5.68 3.29
C ALA A 158 15.67 5.95 4.76
N THR A 159 15.24 5.09 5.70
CA THR A 159 15.39 5.23 7.16
C THR A 159 14.36 6.11 7.87
N ASP A 160 13.41 6.71 7.17
CA ASP A 160 12.28 7.38 7.82
C ASP A 160 11.36 6.36 8.52
N GLU A 161 10.53 6.87 9.42
CA GLU A 161 9.53 6.08 10.12
C GLU A 161 8.13 6.47 9.66
N VAL A 162 7.31 5.47 9.33
CA VAL A 162 5.88 5.69 9.13
C VAL A 162 5.23 5.91 10.49
N SER A 163 4.88 7.18 10.74
CA SER A 163 4.35 7.64 12.03
C SER A 163 2.86 7.29 12.20
N PRO A 164 2.40 6.92 13.41
CA PRO A 164 0.97 6.69 13.67
C PRO A 164 0.13 7.98 13.71
N PHE A 165 0.75 9.16 13.64
CA PHE A 165 0.08 10.46 13.81
C PHE A 165 -0.40 11.09 12.50
N TYR A 166 0.06 10.59 11.36
CA TYR A 166 -0.25 11.11 10.03
C TYR A 166 -0.91 10.05 9.17
N ASP A 167 -1.38 10.46 8.00
CA ASP A 167 -1.89 9.56 6.97
C ASP A 167 -0.78 8.60 6.51
N PRO A 168 -1.06 7.29 6.34
CA PRO A 168 -0.04 6.31 5.96
C PRO A 168 0.40 6.39 4.49
N MET A 169 0.04 7.43 3.75
CA MET A 169 0.42 7.62 2.36
C MET A 169 1.93 7.85 2.22
N VAL A 170 2.61 6.92 1.57
CA VAL A 170 4.05 6.95 1.32
C VAL A 170 4.37 7.79 0.09
N ALA A 171 3.61 7.58 -0.98
CA ALA A 171 3.84 8.23 -2.26
C ALA A 171 2.58 8.23 -3.13
N LYS A 172 2.58 9.13 -4.12
CA LYS A 172 1.72 9.06 -5.31
C LYS A 172 2.58 8.61 -6.46
N VAL A 173 2.12 7.64 -7.23
CA VAL A 173 2.77 7.19 -8.45
C VAL A 173 1.86 7.58 -9.61
N ILE A 174 2.37 8.38 -10.53
CA ILE A 174 1.61 8.96 -11.62
C ILE A 174 2.30 8.57 -12.94
N ALA A 175 1.53 8.12 -13.92
CA ALA A 175 2.04 7.85 -15.25
C ALA A 175 1.23 8.62 -16.31
N TYR A 176 1.95 9.10 -17.32
CA TYR A 176 1.39 9.76 -18.48
C TYR A 176 1.60 8.91 -19.74
N GLY A 177 0.57 8.76 -20.54
CA GLY A 177 0.61 8.08 -21.84
C GLY A 177 -0.07 8.88 -22.94
N LYS A 178 0.27 8.59 -24.20
CA LYS A 178 -0.48 9.15 -25.32
C LYS A 178 -1.90 8.58 -25.40
N THR A 179 -2.05 7.33 -24.94
CA THR A 179 -3.32 6.64 -24.78
C THR A 179 -3.53 6.20 -23.34
N ARG A 180 -4.75 5.85 -22.99
CA ARG A 180 -5.09 5.32 -21.67
C ARG A 180 -4.36 4.00 -21.38
N GLU A 181 -4.29 3.11 -22.37
CA GLU A 181 -3.61 1.81 -22.26
C GLU A 181 -2.11 2.00 -21.99
N ASP A 182 -1.47 2.98 -22.62
CA ASP A 182 -0.07 3.31 -22.33
C ASP A 182 0.11 3.79 -20.91
N ALA A 183 -0.76 4.69 -20.43
CA ALA A 183 -0.71 5.21 -19.07
C ALA A 183 -0.87 4.09 -18.03
N ILE A 184 -1.88 3.20 -18.19
CA ILE A 184 -2.11 2.05 -17.30
C ILE A 184 -0.89 1.12 -17.28
N ARG A 185 -0.38 0.76 -18.45
CA ARG A 185 0.77 -0.17 -18.58
C ARG A 185 2.03 0.41 -17.91
N LEU A 186 2.30 1.69 -18.13
CA LEU A 186 3.42 2.39 -17.51
C LEU A 186 3.26 2.49 -15.99
N LEU A 187 2.06 2.83 -15.53
CA LEU A 187 1.75 2.94 -14.11
C LEU A 187 1.88 1.61 -13.38
N ALA A 188 1.27 0.55 -13.92
CA ALA A 188 1.36 -0.78 -13.33
C ALA A 188 2.82 -1.26 -13.20
N ARG A 189 3.65 -0.98 -14.20
CA ARG A 189 5.07 -1.28 -14.14
C ARG A 189 5.81 -0.40 -13.13
N ALA A 190 5.53 0.90 -13.10
CA ALA A 190 6.19 1.82 -12.18
C ALA A 190 5.88 1.47 -10.71
N VAL A 191 4.64 1.08 -10.40
CA VAL A 191 4.26 0.61 -9.07
C VAL A 191 5.00 -0.68 -8.72
N ASP A 192 5.09 -1.61 -9.66
CA ASP A 192 5.79 -2.90 -9.50
C ASP A 192 7.30 -2.70 -9.26
N ASP A 193 7.92 -1.76 -9.98
CA ASP A 193 9.35 -1.42 -9.86
C ASP A 193 9.70 -0.57 -8.61
N CYS A 194 8.72 -0.02 -7.89
CA CYS A 194 8.95 0.65 -6.59
C CYS A 194 9.32 -0.37 -5.52
N VAL A 195 10.37 -0.08 -4.74
CA VAL A 195 10.77 -0.92 -3.61
C VAL A 195 10.46 -0.21 -2.31
N LEU A 196 9.62 -0.82 -1.47
CA LEU A 196 9.32 -0.36 -0.12
C LEU A 196 9.42 -1.54 0.85
N LEU A 197 10.47 -1.57 1.66
CA LEU A 197 10.73 -2.65 2.63
C LEU A 197 10.81 -2.09 4.05
N GLY A 198 10.43 -2.92 5.03
CA GLY A 198 10.35 -2.58 6.44
C GLY A 198 8.92 -2.49 6.95
N VAL A 199 8.00 -2.00 6.10
CA VAL A 199 6.56 -1.94 6.38
C VAL A 199 5.78 -2.65 5.27
N ASN A 200 4.60 -3.18 5.58
CA ASN A 200 3.69 -3.68 4.55
C ASN A 200 3.06 -2.50 3.79
N SER A 201 2.72 -2.73 2.53
CA SER A 201 2.09 -1.72 1.69
C SER A 201 1.00 -2.31 0.81
N ASN A 202 0.16 -1.45 0.26
CA ASN A 202 -0.86 -1.81 -0.72
C ASN A 202 -0.30 -2.00 -2.15
N LYS A 203 1.02 -2.02 -2.34
CA LYS A 203 1.69 -2.11 -3.65
C LYS A 203 1.12 -3.21 -4.55
N GLN A 204 1.08 -4.46 -4.05
CA GLN A 204 0.60 -5.59 -4.85
C GLN A 204 -0.88 -5.48 -5.21
N PHE A 205 -1.69 -4.97 -4.28
CA PHE A 205 -3.10 -4.68 -4.53
C PHE A 205 -3.25 -3.68 -5.69
N LEU A 206 -2.45 -2.61 -5.71
CA LEU A 206 -2.45 -1.60 -6.79
C LEU A 206 -2.04 -2.20 -8.13
N VAL A 207 -1.00 -3.04 -8.16
CA VAL A 207 -0.54 -3.71 -9.39
C VAL A 207 -1.63 -4.62 -9.95
N ASN A 208 -2.27 -5.44 -9.10
CA ASN A 208 -3.35 -6.34 -9.51
C ASN A 208 -4.56 -5.54 -10.01
N LEU A 209 -4.90 -4.46 -9.33
CA LEU A 209 -6.00 -3.58 -9.68
C LEU A 209 -5.79 -2.94 -11.05
N LEU A 210 -4.60 -2.38 -11.32
CA LEU A 210 -4.28 -1.78 -12.62
C LEU A 210 -4.24 -2.79 -13.78
N ARG A 211 -3.98 -4.06 -13.49
CA ARG A 211 -3.99 -5.16 -14.47
C ARG A 211 -5.36 -5.83 -14.63
N HIS A 212 -6.35 -5.43 -13.82
CA HIS A 212 -7.67 -6.04 -13.87
C HIS A 212 -8.41 -5.68 -15.17
N PRO A 213 -9.03 -6.65 -15.90
CA PRO A 213 -9.65 -6.41 -17.20
C PRO A 213 -10.69 -5.28 -17.21
N ILE A 214 -11.52 -5.16 -16.18
CA ILE A 214 -12.53 -4.12 -16.06
C ILE A 214 -11.87 -2.73 -15.92
N VAL A 215 -10.78 -2.62 -15.15
CA VAL A 215 -10.01 -1.36 -15.02
C VAL A 215 -9.35 -1.00 -16.36
N VAL A 216 -8.77 -1.99 -17.04
CA VAL A 216 -8.18 -1.78 -18.37
C VAL A 216 -9.24 -1.32 -19.38
N ALA A 217 -10.45 -1.86 -19.31
CA ALA A 217 -11.57 -1.47 -20.18
C ALA A 217 -12.15 -0.08 -19.86
N GLY A 218 -11.93 0.46 -18.63
CA GLY A 218 -12.53 1.72 -18.19
C GLY A 218 -13.97 1.60 -17.69
N ASP A 219 -14.45 0.38 -17.41
CA ASP A 219 -15.83 0.09 -16.98
C ASP A 219 -15.94 0.03 -15.45
N THR A 220 -15.31 0.98 -14.78
CA THR A 220 -15.26 1.01 -13.32
C THR A 220 -16.35 1.88 -12.71
N ASN A 221 -16.76 1.56 -11.49
CA ASN A 221 -17.70 2.34 -10.70
C ASN A 221 -17.28 2.35 -9.23
N THR A 222 -17.99 3.09 -8.38
CA THR A 222 -17.67 3.24 -6.95
C THR A 222 -17.75 1.94 -6.15
N ALA A 223 -18.47 0.94 -6.64
CA ALA A 223 -18.58 -0.38 -6.01
C ALA A 223 -17.58 -1.42 -6.56
N PHE A 224 -16.73 -1.04 -7.53
CA PHE A 224 -15.85 -1.95 -8.26
C PHE A 224 -15.01 -2.85 -7.34
N ILE A 225 -14.30 -2.28 -6.36
CA ILE A 225 -13.46 -3.04 -5.44
C ILE A 225 -14.30 -4.05 -4.65
N GLN A 226 -15.46 -3.61 -4.16
CA GLN A 226 -16.35 -4.48 -3.39
C GLN A 226 -16.95 -5.62 -4.23
N GLN A 227 -17.19 -5.38 -5.51
CA GLN A 227 -17.81 -6.38 -6.40
C GLN A 227 -16.81 -7.37 -6.99
N HIS A 228 -15.59 -6.94 -7.30
CA HIS A 228 -14.67 -7.70 -8.14
C HIS A 228 -13.35 -8.06 -7.46
N PHE A 229 -13.00 -7.44 -6.33
CA PHE A 229 -11.67 -7.59 -5.72
C PHE A 229 -11.66 -8.42 -4.43
N GLN A 230 -12.78 -8.96 -3.96
CA GLN A 230 -12.86 -9.71 -2.69
C GLN A 230 -11.97 -10.97 -2.65
N ASN A 231 -11.73 -11.58 -3.80
CA ASN A 231 -10.93 -12.81 -3.93
C ASN A 231 -9.53 -12.55 -4.52
N ASP A 232 -9.08 -11.29 -4.56
CA ASP A 232 -7.75 -10.99 -5.08
C ASP A 232 -6.65 -11.56 -4.19
N SER A 233 -5.59 -12.08 -4.82
CA SER A 233 -4.49 -12.73 -4.11
C SER A 233 -3.77 -11.82 -3.12
N SER A 234 -3.76 -10.51 -3.35
CA SER A 234 -3.16 -9.53 -2.44
C SER A 234 -3.89 -9.36 -1.11
N LEU A 235 -5.15 -9.80 -1.05
CA LEU A 235 -5.99 -9.74 0.17
C LEU A 235 -5.84 -10.99 1.06
N HIS A 236 -5.13 -12.01 0.59
CA HIS A 236 -5.01 -13.28 1.29
C HIS A 236 -3.58 -13.55 1.75
N LYS A 237 -3.44 -14.34 2.81
CA LYS A 237 -2.13 -14.82 3.23
C LYS A 237 -1.48 -15.62 2.11
N GLN A 238 -0.25 -15.27 1.78
CA GLN A 238 0.52 -15.99 0.77
C GLN A 238 1.20 -17.19 1.39
N VAL A 239 1.20 -18.30 0.66
CA VAL A 239 2.07 -19.43 0.95
C VAL A 239 3.42 -19.13 0.30
N LEU A 240 4.51 -19.20 1.07
CA LEU A 240 5.84 -18.96 0.52
C LEU A 240 6.16 -20.04 -0.52
N SER A 241 6.60 -19.61 -1.69
CA SER A 241 7.09 -20.55 -2.71
C SER A 241 8.42 -21.17 -2.30
N LEU A 242 8.73 -22.35 -2.82
CA LEU A 242 10.05 -22.97 -2.62
C LEU A 242 11.19 -22.06 -3.11
N GLU A 243 10.97 -21.31 -4.19
CA GLU A 243 11.91 -20.29 -4.67
C GLU A 243 12.19 -19.23 -3.59
N THR A 244 11.14 -18.68 -2.96
CA THR A 244 11.28 -17.72 -1.87
C THR A 244 12.08 -18.29 -0.69
N LEU A 245 11.79 -19.53 -0.33
CA LEU A 245 12.51 -20.23 0.74
C LEU A 245 13.98 -20.48 0.38
N ALA A 246 14.28 -20.81 -0.88
CA ALA A 246 15.66 -20.99 -1.35
C ALA A 246 16.44 -19.66 -1.35
N ILE A 247 15.82 -18.57 -1.78
CA ILE A 247 16.40 -17.22 -1.69
C ILE A 247 16.71 -16.88 -0.23
N ALA A 248 15.76 -17.08 0.67
CA ALA A 248 15.94 -16.81 2.09
C ALA A 248 17.08 -17.67 2.67
N ALA A 249 17.10 -18.97 2.36
CA ALA A 249 18.14 -19.88 2.81
C ALA A 249 19.53 -19.48 2.31
N ALA A 250 19.67 -19.12 1.03
CA ALA A 250 20.92 -18.62 0.45
C ALA A 250 21.40 -17.33 1.13
N LEU A 251 20.49 -16.39 1.42
CA LEU A 251 20.83 -15.14 2.08
C LEU A 251 21.21 -15.31 3.55
N PHE A 252 20.56 -16.21 4.29
CA PHE A 252 20.90 -16.50 5.69
C PHE A 252 22.14 -17.36 5.87
N SER A 253 22.49 -18.21 4.89
CA SER A 253 23.64 -19.11 4.98
C SER A 253 24.98 -18.39 4.88
N GLN A 254 25.03 -17.26 4.17
CA GLN A 254 26.25 -16.50 3.95
C GLN A 254 26.32 -15.30 4.91
N ARG A 255 26.85 -15.48 6.11
CA ARG A 255 27.15 -14.38 7.03
C ARG A 255 28.28 -13.49 6.47
N LYS A 256 28.19 -12.16 6.66
CA LYS A 256 29.28 -11.22 6.36
C LYS A 256 30.58 -11.69 7.05
N GLY A 257 31.62 -11.91 6.26
CA GLY A 257 32.98 -12.15 6.78
C GLY A 257 33.37 -13.59 7.09
N THR A 258 32.48 -14.57 6.94
CA THR A 258 32.85 -15.98 7.01
C THR A 258 32.92 -16.56 5.62
N VAL A 259 34.13 -16.79 5.12
CA VAL A 259 34.35 -17.77 4.07
C VAL A 259 33.93 -19.10 4.69
N ALA A 260 32.77 -19.60 4.25
CA ALA A 260 32.37 -20.95 4.65
C ALA A 260 33.43 -21.91 4.08
N TRP A 261 34.32 -22.38 4.92
CA TRP A 261 35.23 -23.48 4.58
C TRP A 261 34.38 -24.75 4.44
N GLN A 262 33.92 -25.00 3.22
CA GLN A 262 33.31 -26.27 2.89
C GLN A 262 34.39 -27.24 2.46
N THR A 263 34.84 -28.03 3.40
CA THR A 263 35.73 -29.16 3.14
C THR A 263 34.88 -30.40 2.89
N GLY A 264 34.42 -30.62 1.66
CA GLY A 264 33.79 -31.87 1.29
C GLY A 264 32.38 -31.79 0.72
N LEU A 265 31.83 -32.93 0.38
CA LEU A 265 30.47 -33.17 -0.17
C LEU A 265 29.40 -32.48 0.64
N GLY A 266 28.43 -31.85 -0.06
CA GLY A 266 27.41 -30.99 0.51
C GLY A 266 26.75 -31.53 1.77
N VAL A 267 26.94 -30.83 2.88
CA VAL A 267 26.26 -31.13 4.13
C VAL A 267 24.88 -30.53 4.10
N SER A 268 23.85 -31.34 4.35
CA SER A 268 22.50 -30.87 4.55
C SER A 268 22.35 -30.34 5.98
N LEU A 269 21.90 -29.07 6.11
CA LEU A 269 21.71 -28.39 7.39
C LEU A 269 20.25 -28.07 7.59
N PRO A 270 19.67 -28.33 8.76
CA PRO A 270 18.34 -27.91 9.08
C PRO A 270 18.27 -26.37 9.24
N LEU A 271 17.31 -25.75 8.61
CA LEU A 271 17.01 -24.32 8.72
C LEU A 271 15.56 -24.16 9.16
N LYS A 272 15.31 -23.34 10.18
CA LYS A 272 13.98 -23.00 10.65
C LYS A 272 13.70 -21.54 10.37
N LEU A 273 12.66 -21.31 9.56
CA LEU A 273 12.21 -19.98 9.17
C LEU A 273 10.84 -19.71 9.77
N LYS A 274 10.62 -18.47 10.22
CA LYS A 274 9.30 -17.99 10.67
C LYS A 274 8.77 -16.97 9.67
N TYR A 275 7.58 -17.22 9.18
CA TYR A 275 6.84 -16.31 8.31
C TYR A 275 5.43 -16.14 8.88
N ASP A 276 5.05 -14.90 9.20
CA ASP A 276 3.88 -14.60 10.01
C ASP A 276 3.89 -15.47 11.30
N ASP A 277 2.82 -16.25 11.54
CA ASP A 277 2.70 -17.16 12.69
C ASP A 277 3.16 -18.59 12.38
N GLN A 278 3.65 -18.85 11.16
CA GLN A 278 4.05 -20.20 10.73
C GLN A 278 5.55 -20.40 10.85
N GLN A 279 5.94 -21.53 11.42
CA GLN A 279 7.32 -22.00 11.43
C GLN A 279 7.49 -23.07 10.36
N ILE A 280 8.44 -22.84 9.45
CA ILE A 280 8.78 -23.72 8.34
C ILE A 280 10.15 -24.32 8.63
N GLN A 281 10.23 -25.64 8.67
CA GLN A 281 11.51 -26.34 8.81
C GLN A 281 11.87 -26.96 7.46
N LEU A 282 13.04 -26.65 6.96
CA LEU A 282 13.56 -27.14 5.68
C LEU A 282 15.00 -27.65 5.84
N GLN A 283 15.46 -28.38 4.84
CA GLN A 283 16.85 -28.81 4.71
C GLN A 283 17.53 -27.97 3.64
N LEU A 284 18.69 -27.43 3.98
CA LEU A 284 19.53 -26.64 3.08
C LEU A 284 20.81 -27.38 2.79
N SER A 285 21.10 -27.66 1.54
CA SER A 285 22.43 -28.10 1.07
C SER A 285 22.99 -27.03 0.12
N SER A 286 24.31 -26.85 0.19
CA SER A 286 24.97 -25.88 -0.71
C SER A 286 26.28 -26.47 -1.24
N VAL A 287 26.53 -26.28 -2.53
CA VAL A 287 27.78 -26.62 -3.20
C VAL A 287 28.18 -25.42 -4.04
N ASN A 288 29.30 -24.80 -3.74
CA ASN A 288 29.74 -23.54 -4.34
C ASN A 288 28.65 -22.45 -4.15
N ASN A 289 28.13 -21.89 -5.28
CA ASN A 289 27.07 -20.88 -5.27
C ASN A 289 25.68 -21.46 -5.52
N THR A 290 25.56 -22.79 -5.51
CA THR A 290 24.30 -23.49 -5.75
C THR A 290 23.68 -23.90 -4.42
N PHE A 291 22.45 -23.51 -4.19
CA PHE A 291 21.68 -23.75 -2.96
C PHE A 291 20.46 -24.61 -3.29
N THR A 292 20.38 -25.77 -2.66
CA THR A 292 19.23 -26.67 -2.80
C THR A 292 18.47 -26.68 -1.47
N VAL A 293 17.19 -26.35 -1.56
CA VAL A 293 16.25 -26.40 -0.45
C VAL A 293 15.29 -27.55 -0.63
N GLU A 294 15.12 -28.35 0.40
CA GLU A 294 14.18 -29.45 0.47
C GLU A 294 13.14 -29.18 1.55
N LEU A 295 11.87 -29.29 1.19
CA LEU A 295 10.72 -29.15 2.08
C LEU A 295 9.74 -30.29 1.79
N CYS A 296 9.54 -31.20 2.74
CA CYS A 296 8.80 -32.45 2.54
C CYS A 296 9.38 -33.22 1.32
N ASP A 297 8.54 -33.56 0.35
CA ASP A 297 8.93 -34.29 -0.86
C ASP A 297 9.26 -33.40 -2.06
N GLN A 298 9.41 -32.10 -1.84
CA GLN A 298 9.70 -31.12 -2.88
C GLN A 298 11.09 -30.52 -2.69
N SER A 299 11.78 -30.28 -3.79
CA SER A 299 13.07 -29.60 -3.78
C SER A 299 13.14 -28.52 -4.84
N VAL A 300 13.94 -27.49 -4.58
CA VAL A 300 14.27 -26.44 -5.53
C VAL A 300 15.75 -26.12 -5.43
N CYS A 301 16.35 -25.81 -6.56
CA CYS A 301 17.74 -25.43 -6.65
C CYS A 301 17.86 -24.05 -7.28
N ILE A 302 18.64 -23.17 -6.63
CA ILE A 302 19.01 -21.87 -7.18
C ILE A 302 20.52 -21.74 -7.24
N GLU A 303 21.03 -21.09 -8.28
CA GLU A 303 22.43 -20.72 -8.39
C GLU A 303 22.58 -19.22 -8.22
N VAL A 304 23.28 -18.78 -7.20
CA VAL A 304 23.57 -17.37 -6.93
C VAL A 304 24.66 -16.89 -7.86
N LEU A 305 24.30 -15.99 -8.79
CA LEU A 305 25.23 -15.39 -9.74
C LEU A 305 25.95 -14.19 -9.15
N GLU A 306 25.20 -13.33 -8.45
CA GLU A 306 25.70 -12.10 -7.88
C GLU A 306 24.92 -11.73 -6.62
N ARG A 307 25.65 -11.36 -5.57
CA ARG A 307 25.06 -10.86 -4.33
C ARG A 307 25.57 -9.45 -4.05
N MET A 308 24.70 -8.48 -4.20
CA MET A 308 24.92 -7.10 -3.80
C MET A 308 24.32 -6.83 -2.41
N PRO A 309 24.62 -5.72 -1.76
CA PRO A 309 24.08 -5.40 -0.42
C PRO A 309 22.55 -5.43 -0.35
N GLU A 310 21.87 -5.11 -1.44
CA GLU A 310 20.42 -4.92 -1.50
C GLU A 310 19.74 -5.69 -2.63
N GLN A 311 20.47 -6.47 -3.41
CA GLN A 311 19.96 -7.22 -4.56
C GLN A 311 20.66 -8.57 -4.68
N LEU A 312 19.89 -9.61 -4.92
CA LEU A 312 20.36 -10.93 -5.29
C LEU A 312 20.01 -11.21 -6.76
N VAL A 313 21.01 -11.63 -7.55
CA VAL A 313 20.82 -12.15 -8.90
C VAL A 313 21.11 -13.64 -8.88
N TYR A 314 20.19 -14.44 -9.38
CA TYR A 314 20.24 -15.89 -9.33
C TYR A 314 19.65 -16.53 -10.56
N LEU A 315 19.98 -17.82 -10.77
CA LEU A 315 19.33 -18.69 -11.78
C LEU A 315 18.40 -19.66 -11.06
N ILE A 316 17.25 -19.85 -11.62
CA ILE A 316 16.31 -20.92 -11.28
C ILE A 316 15.73 -21.48 -12.58
N ASP A 317 15.78 -22.79 -12.78
CA ASP A 317 15.34 -23.47 -14.02
C ASP A 317 15.95 -22.86 -15.29
N GLY A 318 17.23 -22.43 -15.21
CA GLY A 318 17.93 -21.78 -16.32
C GLY A 318 17.51 -20.33 -16.60
N VAL A 319 16.57 -19.78 -15.82
CA VAL A 319 16.10 -18.39 -15.97
C VAL A 319 16.82 -17.49 -14.97
N ARG A 320 17.45 -16.43 -15.49
CA ARG A 320 18.09 -15.39 -14.65
C ARG A 320 17.02 -14.50 -14.06
N ARG A 321 16.98 -14.42 -12.73
CA ARG A 321 16.09 -13.56 -11.94
C ARG A 321 16.86 -12.66 -11.00
N ARG A 322 16.17 -11.64 -10.51
CA ARG A 322 16.69 -10.72 -9.48
C ARG A 322 15.62 -10.46 -8.44
N VAL A 323 16.04 -10.28 -7.19
CA VAL A 323 15.17 -9.89 -6.09
C VAL A 323 15.84 -8.81 -5.27
N GLN A 324 15.07 -7.82 -4.84
CA GLN A 324 15.51 -6.78 -3.93
C GLN A 324 15.29 -7.26 -2.49
N TYR A 325 16.23 -6.97 -1.61
CA TYR A 325 16.14 -7.40 -0.23
C TYR A 325 16.79 -6.43 0.76
N VAL A 326 16.40 -6.56 2.03
CA VAL A 326 17.12 -6.06 3.19
C VAL A 326 17.29 -7.20 4.17
N LEU A 327 18.53 -7.42 4.61
CA LEU A 327 18.86 -8.44 5.60
C LEU A 327 19.47 -7.76 6.84
N ASN A 328 18.74 -7.83 7.96
CA ASN A 328 19.17 -7.35 9.26
C ASN A 328 19.27 -8.56 10.21
N ASP A 329 20.47 -9.02 10.50
CA ASP A 329 20.77 -10.18 11.35
C ASP A 329 19.94 -11.43 11.02
N ASP A 330 18.86 -11.67 11.76
CA ASP A 330 17.95 -12.79 11.60
C ASP A 330 16.67 -12.45 10.83
N GLN A 331 16.49 -11.18 10.43
CA GLN A 331 15.30 -10.70 9.74
C GLN A 331 15.61 -10.37 8.28
N LEU A 332 14.91 -11.00 7.36
CA LEU A 332 14.99 -10.79 5.92
C LEU A 332 13.69 -10.19 5.41
N TYR A 333 13.80 -9.12 4.63
CA TYR A 333 12.71 -8.53 3.86
C TYR A 333 13.00 -8.71 2.37
N LEU A 334 12.03 -9.22 1.63
CA LEU A 334 12.12 -9.44 0.17
C LEU A 334 11.01 -8.67 -0.53
N ASP A 335 11.36 -8.00 -1.63
CA ASP A 335 10.41 -7.44 -2.59
C ASP A 335 10.20 -8.44 -3.72
N GLN A 336 9.04 -9.04 -3.79
CA GLN A 336 8.69 -10.07 -4.78
C GLN A 336 7.47 -9.68 -5.61
N ASN A 337 7.31 -10.35 -6.76
CA ASN A 337 6.19 -10.10 -7.69
C ASN A 337 4.81 -10.32 -7.07
N ASN A 338 4.72 -11.05 -5.95
CA ASN A 338 3.47 -11.30 -5.22
C ASN A 338 3.35 -10.45 -3.95
N GLY A 339 4.18 -9.44 -3.80
CA GLY A 339 4.23 -8.56 -2.63
C GLY A 339 5.45 -8.79 -1.74
N ASN A 340 5.56 -7.96 -0.73
CA ASN A 340 6.67 -8.00 0.20
C ASN A 340 6.50 -9.14 1.20
N VAL A 341 7.58 -9.84 1.50
CA VAL A 341 7.63 -10.86 2.55
C VAL A 341 8.70 -10.53 3.58
N ALA A 342 8.38 -10.76 4.85
CA ALA A 342 9.31 -10.64 5.97
C ALA A 342 9.51 -12.02 6.59
N ILE A 343 10.74 -12.55 6.54
CA ILE A 343 11.08 -13.89 7.00
C ILE A 343 12.13 -13.78 8.10
N ARG A 344 11.91 -14.47 9.20
CA ARG A 344 12.88 -14.52 10.30
C ARG A 344 13.55 -15.88 10.37
N ASN A 345 14.87 -15.88 10.52
CA ASN A 345 15.63 -17.09 10.80
C ASN A 345 15.56 -17.40 12.31
N VAL A 346 14.87 -18.48 12.65
CA VAL A 346 14.70 -18.92 14.05
C VAL A 346 15.44 -20.22 14.35
N THR A 347 16.42 -20.60 13.52
CA THR A 347 17.16 -21.87 13.66
C THR A 347 17.79 -22.01 15.03
N TYR A 348 18.32 -20.93 15.58
CA TYR A 348 18.98 -20.88 16.90
C TYR A 348 18.26 -20.00 17.91
N ALA A 349 17.02 -19.59 17.62
CA ALA A 349 16.23 -18.81 18.56
C ALA A 349 15.84 -19.66 19.78
N ALA A 350 15.85 -19.04 20.95
CA ALA A 350 15.26 -19.67 22.13
C ALA A 350 13.77 -19.99 21.88
N PRO A 351 13.22 -21.07 22.44
CA PRO A 351 11.80 -21.36 22.30
C PRO A 351 10.98 -20.16 22.77
N GLU A 352 10.23 -19.55 21.86
CA GLU A 352 9.24 -18.53 22.24
C GLU A 352 8.10 -19.24 22.97
N ALA A 353 7.64 -18.68 24.10
CA ALA A 353 6.39 -19.10 24.69
C ALA A 353 5.29 -18.85 23.64
N ALA A 354 4.56 -19.89 23.25
CA ALA A 354 3.50 -19.78 22.27
C ALA A 354 2.45 -18.78 22.80
N ASP A 355 2.27 -17.66 22.10
CA ASP A 355 1.06 -16.87 22.25
C ASP A 355 -0.09 -17.71 21.66
N VAL A 356 -0.79 -18.41 22.53
CA VAL A 356 -1.91 -19.27 22.14
C VAL A 356 -3.06 -18.33 21.80
N ALA A 357 -3.48 -18.29 20.53
CA ALA A 357 -4.70 -17.60 20.15
C ALA A 357 -5.87 -18.16 20.97
N GLY A 358 -6.60 -17.29 21.66
CA GLY A 358 -7.69 -17.71 22.55
C GLY A 358 -7.24 -17.91 24.02
N ASP A 359 -6.10 -17.33 24.42
CA ASP A 359 -5.64 -17.35 25.83
C ASP A 359 -6.33 -16.27 26.70
N GLY A 360 -7.33 -15.57 26.15
CA GLY A 360 -8.03 -14.50 26.84
C GLY A 360 -7.23 -13.21 27.01
N LYS A 361 -6.06 -13.10 26.37
CA LYS A 361 -5.20 -11.90 26.43
C LYS A 361 -5.36 -11.05 25.19
N ILE A 362 -6.16 -10.03 25.28
CA ILE A 362 -6.43 -9.12 24.17
C ILE A 362 -5.34 -8.06 24.06
N ARG A 363 -4.71 -7.98 22.90
CA ARG A 363 -3.59 -7.05 22.63
C ARG A 363 -3.93 -6.07 21.52
N ALA A 364 -3.29 -4.90 21.56
CA ALA A 364 -3.40 -3.91 20.49
C ALA A 364 -2.81 -4.46 19.17
N PRO A 365 -3.56 -4.45 18.05
CA PRO A 365 -3.07 -4.93 16.75
C PRO A 365 -2.11 -3.94 16.10
N MET A 366 -2.17 -2.66 16.49
CA MET A 366 -1.37 -1.56 15.95
C MET A 366 -1.11 -0.51 17.03
N ASP A 367 -0.20 0.41 16.75
CA ASP A 367 -0.01 1.62 17.54
C ASP A 367 -1.23 2.53 17.35
N GLY A 368 -1.73 3.16 18.42
CA GLY A 368 -2.90 4.03 18.33
C GLY A 368 -3.32 4.61 19.66
N THR A 369 -4.43 5.34 19.65
CA THR A 369 -5.05 5.94 20.83
C THR A 369 -6.36 5.23 21.15
N VAL A 370 -6.58 4.88 22.40
CA VAL A 370 -7.85 4.30 22.87
C VAL A 370 -8.91 5.40 22.86
N VAL A 371 -9.89 5.30 21.94
CA VAL A 371 -10.97 6.30 21.82
C VAL A 371 -12.07 6.01 22.80
N ASN A 372 -12.49 4.75 22.91
CA ASN A 372 -13.59 4.36 23.79
C ASN A 372 -13.40 2.93 24.31
N ILE A 373 -13.78 2.68 25.54
CA ILE A 373 -13.81 1.37 26.19
C ILE A 373 -15.28 1.03 26.44
N LEU A 374 -15.72 -0.12 25.92
CA LEU A 374 -17.14 -0.53 25.89
C LEU A 374 -17.50 -1.56 26.96
N VAL A 375 -16.51 -2.07 27.68
CA VAL A 375 -16.69 -3.09 28.73
C VAL A 375 -15.93 -2.74 29.98
N ASN A 376 -16.39 -3.21 31.12
CA ASN A 376 -15.76 -3.03 32.42
C ASN A 376 -15.25 -4.36 32.98
N LYS A 377 -14.37 -4.28 34.00
CA LYS A 377 -13.96 -5.46 34.76
C LYS A 377 -15.18 -6.14 35.38
N GLY A 378 -15.30 -7.46 35.18
CA GLY A 378 -16.40 -8.28 35.64
C GLY A 378 -17.52 -8.47 34.61
N ASP A 379 -17.50 -7.79 33.47
CA ASP A 379 -18.49 -7.96 32.42
C ASP A 379 -18.30 -9.31 31.72
N GLN A 380 -19.41 -9.97 31.41
CA GLN A 380 -19.43 -11.17 30.58
C GLN A 380 -19.37 -10.77 29.11
N VAL A 381 -18.47 -11.37 28.37
CA VAL A 381 -18.24 -11.09 26.94
C VAL A 381 -18.28 -12.36 26.12
N ILE A 382 -18.70 -12.23 24.86
CA ILE A 382 -18.72 -13.33 23.89
C ILE A 382 -17.69 -13.10 22.79
N LYS A 383 -17.22 -14.16 22.19
CA LYS A 383 -16.30 -14.11 21.05
C LYS A 383 -16.88 -13.23 19.93
N GLY A 384 -16.07 -12.29 19.45
CA GLY A 384 -16.46 -11.30 18.43
C GLY A 384 -17.11 -10.03 18.98
N GLN A 385 -17.42 -9.96 20.29
CA GLN A 385 -17.92 -8.74 20.92
C GLN A 385 -16.85 -7.66 20.95
N THR A 386 -17.23 -6.42 20.61
CA THR A 386 -16.32 -5.26 20.65
C THR A 386 -16.05 -4.84 22.08
N LEU A 387 -14.78 -4.78 22.48
CA LEU A 387 -14.33 -4.42 23.83
C LEU A 387 -13.92 -2.96 23.92
N LEU A 388 -13.21 -2.46 22.92
CA LEU A 388 -12.82 -1.07 22.82
C LEU A 388 -12.67 -0.63 21.35
N VAL A 389 -12.58 0.68 21.15
CA VAL A 389 -12.27 1.30 19.87
C VAL A 389 -10.89 1.96 19.94
N LEU A 390 -10.02 1.56 19.05
CA LEU A 390 -8.67 2.12 18.88
C LEU A 390 -8.67 3.02 17.65
N GLU A 391 -8.09 4.22 17.75
CA GLU A 391 -7.91 5.11 16.62
C GLU A 391 -6.43 5.25 16.28
N ALA A 392 -6.10 5.06 15.01
CA ALA A 392 -4.80 5.37 14.45
C ALA A 392 -4.97 5.92 13.03
N MET A 393 -4.19 6.92 12.67
CA MET A 393 -4.17 7.47 11.30
C MET A 393 -5.57 7.80 10.75
N LYS A 394 -6.46 8.36 11.60
CA LYS A 394 -7.87 8.68 11.28
C LYS A 394 -8.78 7.49 11.00
N ILE A 395 -8.31 6.28 11.26
CA ILE A 395 -9.11 5.05 11.13
C ILE A 395 -9.45 4.54 12.53
N GLN A 396 -10.74 4.28 12.76
CA GLN A 396 -11.20 3.67 14.00
C GLN A 396 -11.34 2.17 13.81
N GLN A 397 -10.67 1.41 14.66
CA GLN A 397 -10.73 -0.06 14.67
C GLN A 397 -11.36 -0.58 15.95
N GLN A 398 -12.32 -1.46 15.78
CA GLN A 398 -12.96 -2.18 16.89
C GLN A 398 -12.07 -3.36 17.32
N ILE A 399 -11.65 -3.37 18.56
CA ILE A 399 -10.95 -4.50 19.18
C ILE A 399 -11.97 -5.41 19.79
N LYS A 400 -11.98 -6.68 19.35
CA LYS A 400 -12.99 -7.68 19.70
C LYS A 400 -12.39 -8.76 20.58
N SER A 401 -13.26 -9.39 21.40
CA SER A 401 -12.89 -10.59 22.15
C SER A 401 -12.64 -11.77 21.20
N ASP A 402 -11.59 -12.54 21.45
CA ASP A 402 -11.27 -13.79 20.76
C ASP A 402 -11.84 -15.04 21.46
N VAL A 403 -12.39 -14.85 22.66
CA VAL A 403 -12.98 -15.91 23.52
C VAL A 403 -14.28 -15.45 24.14
N ASP A 404 -15.08 -16.43 24.61
CA ASP A 404 -16.17 -16.21 25.55
C ASP A 404 -15.60 -16.22 26.97
N GLY A 405 -16.05 -15.34 27.86
CA GLY A 405 -15.55 -15.32 29.24
C GLY A 405 -15.93 -14.07 30.02
N ILE A 406 -15.27 -13.85 31.12
CA ILE A 406 -15.46 -12.66 31.99
C ILE A 406 -14.22 -11.79 31.93
N VAL A 407 -14.41 -10.48 31.77
CA VAL A 407 -13.30 -9.51 31.77
C VAL A 407 -12.66 -9.50 33.16
N ASP A 408 -11.44 -10.05 33.26
CA ASP A 408 -10.68 -10.09 34.52
C ASP A 408 -10.00 -8.77 34.79
N ASP A 409 -9.40 -8.14 33.77
CA ASP A 409 -8.78 -6.82 33.95
C ASP A 409 -8.83 -5.98 32.67
N VAL A 410 -8.94 -4.65 32.86
CA VAL A 410 -8.93 -3.63 31.80
C VAL A 410 -7.64 -2.81 31.98
N LEU A 411 -6.64 -3.06 31.15
CA LEU A 411 -5.32 -2.46 31.24
C LEU A 411 -5.16 -1.17 30.40
N GLY A 412 -6.09 -0.93 29.45
CA GLY A 412 -6.15 0.28 28.67
C GLY A 412 -6.97 1.38 29.34
N GLN A 413 -6.63 2.64 29.07
CA GLN A 413 -7.41 3.81 29.52
C GLN A 413 -7.84 4.65 28.31
N GLN A 414 -9.03 5.26 28.37
CA GLN A 414 -9.50 6.17 27.33
C GLN A 414 -8.54 7.36 27.17
N GLY A 415 -8.18 7.70 25.93
CA GLY A 415 -7.17 8.72 25.62
C GLY A 415 -5.72 8.23 25.73
N GLN A 416 -5.47 7.00 26.17
CA GLN A 416 -4.11 6.46 26.29
C GLN A 416 -3.57 6.07 24.90
N GLN A 417 -2.31 6.41 24.65
CA GLN A 417 -1.55 5.83 23.53
C GLN A 417 -1.06 4.42 23.88
N VAL A 418 -1.27 3.50 22.97
CA VAL A 418 -0.85 2.10 23.10
C VAL A 418 0.01 1.70 21.91
N LYS A 419 0.94 0.78 22.17
CA LYS A 419 1.82 0.22 21.13
C LYS A 419 1.30 -1.13 20.64
N LYS A 420 1.64 -1.50 19.43
CA LYS A 420 1.37 -2.81 18.86
C LYS A 420 1.82 -3.91 19.82
N ARG A 421 0.93 -4.92 20.03
CA ARG A 421 1.09 -6.01 21.00
C ARG A 421 1.00 -5.61 22.47
N GLN A 422 0.76 -4.36 22.81
CA GLN A 422 0.48 -3.97 24.19
C GLN A 422 -0.81 -4.64 24.66
N MET A 423 -0.80 -5.20 25.88
CA MET A 423 -1.94 -5.87 26.49
C MET A 423 -3.01 -4.84 26.88
N LEU A 424 -4.25 -5.07 26.47
CA LEU A 424 -5.39 -4.19 26.68
C LEU A 424 -6.41 -4.78 27.68
N PHE A 425 -6.66 -6.09 27.59
CA PHE A 425 -7.56 -6.82 28.46
C PHE A 425 -7.00 -8.19 28.80
N THR A 426 -7.45 -8.72 29.95
CA THR A 426 -7.39 -10.14 30.27
C THR A 426 -8.83 -10.63 30.47
N ILE A 427 -9.16 -11.80 29.88
CA ILE A 427 -10.46 -12.43 29.96
C ILE A 427 -10.26 -13.82 30.57
N GLN A 428 -10.99 -14.11 31.62
CA GLN A 428 -11.05 -15.43 32.22
C GLN A 428 -12.05 -16.26 31.44
N ILE A 429 -11.60 -17.37 30.87
CA ILE A 429 -12.37 -18.32 30.05
C ILE A 429 -13.18 -19.23 30.97
#